data_429d00fa9b9aeace640323993920662d
#
_entry.id   429d00fa9b9aeace640323993920662d
#
_cell.length_a   1.000
_cell.length_b   1.000
_cell.length_c   1.000
_cell.angle_alpha   90.00
_cell.angle_beta   90.00
_cell.angle_gamma   90.00
#
_symmetry.space_group_name_H-M   'P 1'
#
loop_
_entity.id
_entity.type
_entity.pdbx_description
1 polymer ?
#
loop_
_entity_poly.entity_id
_entity_poly.type
_entity_poly.pdbx_seq_one_letter_code
_entity_poly.pdbx_strand_id
1 'polypeptide(L)'
;VRVLHVVTDMRRGGLETMLMNYYRKIDRNKVQFDFLEHRQEESDYDREIKKMGGKIYRIPRLNPFSIHYKSTLYEFFEEHPEYQVVHVHQDCLSSIILKAAQKCGVKVRIAHSHSSNQDKNLKYLLKLHYMKKIPKYATQLFACSEEAGKWMFCVADFDVLNNAIDAKRYIYSSEV
;
A
#
# COMPACT_ATOMS: atom_id res chain seq x y z
N VAL A 1 -10.67 4.24 -13.86
CA VAL A 1 -9.65 3.29 -13.42
C VAL A 1 -9.86 2.98 -11.95
N ARG A 2 -9.77 1.69 -11.55
CA ARG A 2 -9.76 1.30 -10.12
C ARG A 2 -8.32 0.97 -9.72
N VAL A 3 -7.88 1.53 -8.60
CA VAL A 3 -6.56 1.28 -7.99
C VAL A 3 -6.77 0.48 -6.72
N LEU A 4 -6.17 -0.69 -6.64
CA LEU A 4 -6.18 -1.50 -5.43
C LEU A 4 -5.00 -1.09 -4.53
N HIS A 5 -5.29 -0.47 -3.39
CA HIS A 5 -4.31 -0.23 -2.35
C HIS A 5 -4.20 -1.44 -1.42
N VAL A 6 -3.00 -1.97 -1.25
CA VAL A 6 -2.74 -3.09 -0.35
C VAL A 6 -2.09 -2.55 0.93
N VAL A 7 -2.82 -2.64 2.03
CA VAL A 7 -2.47 -2.06 3.34
C VAL A 7 -2.59 -3.08 4.46
N THR A 8 -2.07 -2.76 5.63
CA THR A 8 -2.29 -3.61 6.82
C THR A 8 -3.73 -3.52 7.30
N ASP A 9 -4.23 -2.32 7.46
CA ASP A 9 -5.62 -1.96 7.77
C ASP A 9 -5.84 -0.48 7.42
N MET A 10 -7.05 0.04 7.59
CA MET A 10 -7.40 1.45 7.37
C MET A 10 -7.76 2.16 8.68
N ARG A 11 -7.02 1.89 9.76
CA ARG A 11 -7.11 2.63 11.02
C ARG A 11 -6.47 4.01 10.87
N ARG A 12 -6.66 4.88 11.88
CA ARG A 12 -6.05 6.22 11.87
C ARG A 12 -4.54 6.15 12.11
N GLY A 13 -3.78 6.14 11.04
CA GLY A 13 -2.33 6.21 11.00
C GLY A 13 -1.86 7.22 9.94
N GLY A 14 -0.56 7.42 9.83
CA GLY A 14 0.02 8.39 8.88
C GLY A 14 -0.24 8.02 7.42
N LEU A 15 -0.02 6.76 7.07
CA LEU A 15 -0.26 6.21 5.74
C LEU A 15 -1.74 6.28 5.36
N GLU A 16 -2.59 5.78 6.24
CA GLU A 16 -4.03 5.66 6.01
C GLU A 16 -4.67 7.05 5.89
N THR A 17 -4.24 7.98 6.73
CA THR A 17 -4.68 9.39 6.65
C THR A 17 -4.22 10.05 5.34
N MET A 18 -2.99 9.80 4.89
CA MET A 18 -2.50 10.26 3.60
C MET A 18 -3.37 9.71 2.45
N LEU A 19 -3.63 8.41 2.42
CA LEU A 19 -4.47 7.77 1.39
C LEU A 19 -5.88 8.39 1.38
N MET A 20 -6.48 8.61 2.56
CA MET A 20 -7.78 9.24 2.67
C MET A 20 -7.78 10.71 2.24
N ASN A 21 -6.70 11.44 2.49
CA ASN A 21 -6.56 12.83 2.02
C ASN A 21 -6.55 12.89 0.49
N TYR A 22 -5.83 12.00 -0.18
CA TYR A 22 -5.90 11.86 -1.63
C TYR A 22 -7.29 11.42 -2.08
N TYR A 23 -7.86 10.37 -1.47
CA TYR A 23 -9.13 9.78 -1.90
C TYR A 23 -10.30 10.76 -1.81
N ARG A 24 -10.30 11.67 -0.82
CA ARG A 24 -11.30 12.74 -0.69
C ARG A 24 -11.21 13.80 -1.79
N LYS A 25 -10.05 13.97 -2.42
CA LYS A 25 -9.77 15.06 -3.37
C LYS A 25 -9.75 14.62 -4.83
N ILE A 26 -9.51 13.34 -5.12
CA ILE A 26 -9.49 12.85 -6.51
C ILE A 26 -10.88 12.88 -7.15
N ASP A 27 -10.91 13.00 -8.46
CA ASP A 27 -12.12 12.79 -9.25
C ASP A 27 -12.46 11.29 -9.32
N ARG A 28 -13.36 10.84 -8.45
CA ARG A 28 -13.75 9.43 -8.32
C ARG A 28 -14.48 8.87 -9.54
N ASN A 29 -14.91 9.69 -10.47
CA ASN A 29 -15.41 9.23 -11.77
C ASN A 29 -14.27 8.75 -12.68
N LYS A 30 -13.07 9.30 -12.52
CA LYS A 30 -11.88 8.91 -13.30
C LYS A 30 -11.06 7.85 -12.60
N VAL A 31 -10.82 8.02 -11.30
CA VAL A 31 -9.98 7.12 -10.49
C VAL A 31 -10.71 6.78 -9.19
N GLN A 32 -10.88 5.49 -8.93
CA GLN A 32 -11.50 4.97 -7.73
C GLN A 32 -10.51 4.13 -6.93
N PHE A 33 -10.48 4.30 -5.61
CA PHE A 33 -9.64 3.52 -4.72
C PHE A 33 -10.43 2.36 -4.11
N ASP A 34 -9.81 1.19 -4.10
CA ASP A 34 -10.25 0.02 -3.35
C ASP A 34 -9.11 -0.45 -2.44
N PHE A 35 -9.43 -1.22 -1.42
CA PHE A 35 -8.48 -1.58 -0.38
C PHE A 35 -8.48 -3.09 -0.15
N LEU A 36 -7.28 -3.67 -0.11
CA LEU A 36 -7.02 -5.05 0.32
C LEU A 36 -6.30 -4.99 1.66
N GLU A 37 -7.01 -5.38 2.72
CA GLU A 37 -6.55 -5.32 4.10
C GLU A 37 -6.10 -6.68 4.61
N HIS A 38 -5.09 -6.69 5.49
CA HIS A 38 -4.56 -7.89 6.13
C HIS A 38 -5.11 -8.09 7.56
N ARG A 39 -6.13 -7.33 7.95
CA ARG A 39 -6.86 -7.49 9.21
C ARG A 39 -8.33 -7.72 8.94
N GLN A 40 -8.96 -8.50 9.83
CA GLN A 40 -10.37 -8.89 9.66
C GLN A 40 -11.33 -7.92 10.33
N GLU A 41 -10.86 -7.16 11.30
CA GLU A 41 -11.66 -6.21 12.06
C GLU A 41 -11.99 -4.96 11.23
N GLU A 42 -13.15 -4.37 11.49
CA GLU A 42 -13.53 -3.08 10.88
C GLU A 42 -12.55 -1.99 11.30
N SER A 43 -12.09 -1.20 10.34
CA SER A 43 -11.16 -0.10 10.52
C SER A 43 -11.86 1.26 10.56
N ASP A 44 -11.20 2.29 11.10
CA ASP A 44 -11.78 3.62 11.31
C ASP A 44 -12.31 4.27 10.02
N TYR A 45 -11.63 4.04 8.89
CA TYR A 45 -11.99 4.63 7.60
C TYR A 45 -12.93 3.78 6.75
N ASP A 46 -13.27 2.55 7.15
CA ASP A 46 -14.05 1.62 6.33
C ASP A 46 -15.40 2.19 5.90
N ARG A 47 -16.12 2.82 6.82
CA ARG A 47 -17.44 3.39 6.54
C ARG A 47 -17.35 4.55 5.54
N GLU A 48 -16.32 5.37 5.68
CA GLU A 48 -16.08 6.50 4.77
C GLU A 48 -15.70 6.02 3.38
N ILE A 49 -14.80 5.02 3.29
CA ILE A 49 -14.37 4.38 2.03
C ILE A 49 -15.59 3.83 1.27
N LYS A 50 -16.44 3.05 1.95
CA LYS A 50 -17.64 2.46 1.36
C LYS A 50 -18.62 3.54 0.89
N LYS A 51 -18.82 4.60 1.68
CA LYS A 51 -19.68 5.74 1.33
C LYS A 51 -19.18 6.47 0.09
N MET A 52 -17.87 6.50 -0.15
CA MET A 52 -17.26 7.08 -1.35
C MET A 52 -17.21 6.13 -2.56
N GLY A 53 -17.78 4.92 -2.45
CA GLY A 53 -17.85 3.91 -3.52
C GLY A 53 -16.62 3.00 -3.62
N GLY A 54 -15.71 3.05 -2.63
CA GLY A 54 -14.59 2.14 -2.51
C GLY A 54 -15.00 0.77 -1.98
N LYS A 55 -14.34 -0.28 -2.46
CA LYS A 55 -14.49 -1.65 -1.98
C LYS A 55 -13.39 -1.97 -0.98
N ILE A 56 -13.70 -2.81 0.00
CA ILE A 56 -12.75 -3.31 0.98
C ILE A 56 -12.79 -4.82 0.96
N TYR A 57 -11.63 -5.42 0.74
CA TYR A 57 -11.41 -6.86 0.78
C TYR A 57 -10.50 -7.20 1.95
N ARG A 58 -10.68 -8.38 2.53
CA ARG A 58 -9.89 -8.84 3.66
C ARG A 58 -9.31 -10.21 3.39
N ILE A 59 -7.99 -10.30 3.53
CA ILE A 59 -7.24 -11.55 3.42
C ILE A 59 -6.49 -11.84 4.74
N PRO A 60 -6.01 -13.07 4.97
CA PRO A 60 -5.22 -13.38 6.16
C PRO A 60 -4.02 -12.46 6.33
N ARG A 61 -3.53 -12.34 7.57
CA ARG A 61 -2.33 -11.54 7.89
C ARG A 61 -1.16 -11.97 7.02
N LEU A 62 -0.42 -10.98 6.53
CA LEU A 62 0.77 -11.19 5.70
C LEU A 62 1.80 -12.04 6.46
N ASN A 63 2.04 -13.24 5.95
CA ASN A 63 3.04 -14.16 6.47
C ASN A 63 3.82 -14.77 5.29
N PRO A 64 5.12 -14.43 5.14
CA PRO A 64 5.95 -14.89 4.03
C PRO A 64 6.12 -16.42 3.97
N PHE A 65 5.91 -17.12 5.08
CA PHE A 65 6.07 -18.57 5.18
C PHE A 65 4.76 -19.34 5.02
N SER A 66 3.61 -18.67 5.11
CA SER A 66 2.30 -19.31 5.00
C SER A 66 1.95 -19.62 3.54
N ILE A 67 1.73 -20.90 3.26
CA ILE A 67 1.20 -21.36 1.96
C ILE A 67 -0.22 -20.85 1.78
N HIS A 68 -1.03 -20.95 2.83
CA HIS A 68 -2.42 -20.47 2.82
C HIS A 68 -2.51 -18.97 2.49
N TYR A 69 -1.66 -18.12 3.10
CA TYR A 69 -1.62 -16.69 2.74
C TYR A 69 -1.33 -16.49 1.24
N LYS A 70 -0.36 -17.25 0.72
CA LYS A 70 0.02 -17.13 -0.69
C LYS A 70 -1.09 -17.61 -1.62
N SER A 71 -1.74 -18.76 -1.34
CA SER A 71 -2.87 -19.22 -2.16
C SER A 71 -4.01 -18.21 -2.17
N THR A 72 -4.45 -17.74 -1.00
CA THR A 72 -5.50 -16.72 -0.90
C THR A 72 -5.17 -15.44 -1.67
N LEU A 73 -3.90 -15.02 -1.66
CA LEU A 73 -3.46 -13.84 -2.41
C LEU A 73 -3.52 -14.08 -3.94
N TYR A 74 -3.14 -15.26 -4.42
CA TYR A 74 -3.27 -15.62 -5.84
C TYR A 74 -4.74 -15.74 -6.25
N GLU A 75 -5.54 -16.47 -5.49
CA GLU A 75 -6.99 -16.60 -5.68
C GLU A 75 -7.66 -15.23 -5.80
N PHE A 76 -7.32 -14.31 -4.89
CA PHE A 76 -7.83 -12.94 -4.94
C PHE A 76 -7.53 -12.25 -6.28
N PHE A 77 -6.29 -12.29 -6.77
CA PHE A 77 -5.94 -11.63 -8.05
C PHE A 77 -6.54 -12.34 -9.26
N GLU A 78 -6.74 -13.65 -9.21
CA GLU A 78 -7.40 -14.42 -10.27
C GLU A 78 -8.91 -14.10 -10.33
N GLU A 79 -9.56 -13.94 -9.18
CA GLU A 79 -10.97 -13.58 -9.07
C GLU A 79 -11.26 -12.10 -9.39
N HIS A 80 -10.23 -11.25 -9.34
CA HIS A 80 -10.33 -9.81 -9.52
C HIS A 80 -9.44 -9.27 -10.65
N PRO A 81 -9.61 -9.74 -11.89
CA PRO A 81 -8.79 -9.31 -13.04
C PRO A 81 -9.03 -7.85 -13.44
N GLU A 82 -10.08 -7.20 -12.91
CA GLU A 82 -10.34 -5.77 -13.08
C GLU A 82 -9.27 -4.88 -12.48
N TYR A 83 -8.49 -5.37 -11.49
CA TYR A 83 -7.40 -4.59 -10.88
C TYR A 83 -6.14 -4.64 -11.74
N GLN A 84 -6.06 -3.70 -12.69
CA GLN A 84 -4.87 -3.52 -13.52
C GLN A 84 -3.80 -2.61 -12.89
N VAL A 85 -4.13 -1.94 -11.78
CA VAL A 85 -3.23 -1.09 -10.98
C VAL A 85 -3.30 -1.51 -9.53
N VAL A 86 -2.16 -1.95 -8.98
CA VAL A 86 -2.02 -2.36 -7.59
C VAL A 86 -0.92 -1.51 -6.93
N HIS A 87 -1.25 -0.86 -5.82
CA HIS A 87 -0.38 0.02 -5.06
C HIS A 87 -0.15 -0.56 -3.66
N VAL A 88 1.07 -1.03 -3.40
CA VAL A 88 1.41 -1.84 -2.23
C VAL A 88 2.16 -1.00 -1.20
N HIS A 89 1.67 -1.02 0.05
CA HIS A 89 2.20 -0.27 1.19
C HIS A 89 2.67 -1.20 2.33
N GLN A 90 3.30 -2.33 1.99
CA GLN A 90 3.69 -3.38 2.95
C GLN A 90 5.21 -3.42 3.21
N ASP A 91 5.85 -2.26 3.17
CA ASP A 91 7.30 -2.12 3.39
C ASP A 91 8.12 -3.22 2.67
N CYS A 92 9.06 -3.83 3.36
CA CYS A 92 9.94 -4.88 2.83
C CYS A 92 9.21 -6.09 2.24
N LEU A 93 8.01 -6.42 2.75
CA LEU A 93 7.24 -7.58 2.31
C LEU A 93 6.37 -7.31 1.07
N SER A 94 6.37 -6.07 0.55
CA SER A 94 5.67 -5.70 -0.68
C SER A 94 6.00 -6.61 -1.86
N SER A 95 7.23 -7.13 -1.91
CA SER A 95 7.67 -8.03 -3.00
C SER A 95 6.85 -9.31 -3.12
N ILE A 96 6.19 -9.78 -2.05
CA ILE A 96 5.35 -10.99 -2.06
C ILE A 96 4.07 -10.69 -2.84
N ILE A 97 3.43 -9.56 -2.53
CA ILE A 97 2.19 -9.11 -3.17
C ILE A 97 2.45 -8.76 -4.63
N LEU A 98 3.50 -7.97 -4.89
CA LEU A 98 3.90 -7.56 -6.23
C LEU A 98 4.21 -8.75 -7.14
N LYS A 99 4.85 -9.81 -6.59
CA LYS A 99 5.10 -11.06 -7.31
C LYS A 99 3.81 -11.79 -7.68
N ALA A 100 2.85 -11.87 -6.75
CA ALA A 100 1.55 -12.49 -7.01
C ALA A 100 0.78 -11.69 -8.09
N ALA A 101 0.68 -10.38 -7.92
CA ALA A 101 0.06 -9.48 -8.88
C ALA A 101 0.70 -9.60 -10.29
N GLN A 102 2.04 -9.68 -10.38
CA GLN A 102 2.73 -9.90 -11.65
C GLN A 102 2.33 -11.21 -12.31
N LYS A 103 2.29 -12.30 -11.54
CA LYS A 103 1.96 -13.63 -12.08
C LYS A 103 0.51 -13.73 -12.54
N CYS A 104 -0.40 -12.98 -11.92
CA CYS A 104 -1.81 -12.88 -12.31
C CYS A 104 -2.07 -11.78 -13.37
N GLY A 105 -1.02 -11.23 -13.99
CA GLY A 105 -1.14 -10.33 -15.14
C GLY A 105 -1.47 -8.88 -14.82
N VAL A 106 -1.38 -8.44 -13.56
CA VAL A 106 -1.55 -7.03 -13.19
C VAL A 106 -0.48 -6.19 -13.89
N LYS A 107 -0.90 -5.17 -14.66
CA LYS A 107 0.00 -4.40 -15.52
C LYS A 107 0.84 -3.38 -14.76
N VAL A 108 0.23 -2.62 -13.85
CA VAL A 108 0.89 -1.56 -13.07
C VAL A 108 0.98 -2.01 -11.62
N ARG A 109 2.19 -2.14 -11.11
CA ARG A 109 2.48 -2.63 -9.77
C ARG A 109 3.41 -1.65 -9.08
N ILE A 110 2.86 -0.95 -8.10
CA ILE A 110 3.53 0.15 -7.40
C ILE A 110 3.96 -0.34 -6.02
N ALA A 111 5.23 -0.13 -5.66
CA ALA A 111 5.70 -0.24 -4.29
C ALA A 111 5.88 1.16 -3.71
N HIS A 112 5.37 1.40 -2.50
CA HIS A 112 5.50 2.68 -1.82
C HIS A 112 6.17 2.52 -0.45
N SER A 113 7.29 3.21 -0.27
CA SER A 113 8.03 3.26 0.99
C SER A 113 7.53 4.38 1.88
N HIS A 114 7.19 4.05 3.14
CA HIS A 114 6.73 5.01 4.15
C HIS A 114 7.66 5.12 5.36
N SER A 115 8.73 4.32 5.39
CA SER A 115 9.66 4.25 6.52
C SER A 115 11.09 4.42 6.05
N SER A 116 11.87 5.20 6.78
CA SER A 116 13.29 5.43 6.52
C SER A 116 14.21 4.59 7.39
N ASN A 117 13.67 3.84 8.36
CA ASN A 117 14.48 3.05 9.29
C ASN A 117 13.71 1.84 9.82
N GLN A 118 14.44 0.77 10.15
CA GLN A 118 13.92 -0.38 10.88
C GLN A 118 14.97 -0.92 11.85
N ASP A 119 14.52 -1.47 12.97
CA ASP A 119 15.39 -2.10 13.94
C ASP A 119 16.20 -3.24 13.34
N LYS A 120 17.50 -3.24 13.56
CA LYS A 120 18.43 -4.28 13.13
C LYS A 120 18.35 -5.49 14.07
N ASN A 121 17.26 -6.22 14.02
CA ASN A 121 17.06 -7.46 14.75
C ASN A 121 17.30 -8.69 13.86
N LEU A 122 17.20 -9.90 14.42
CA LEU A 122 17.41 -11.16 13.69
C LEU A 122 16.52 -11.30 12.44
N LYS A 123 15.34 -10.66 12.43
CA LYS A 123 14.43 -10.63 11.28
C LYS A 123 14.90 -9.67 10.16
N TYR A 124 15.90 -8.84 10.42
CA TYR A 124 16.40 -7.85 9.47
C TYR A 124 16.96 -8.48 8.20
N LEU A 125 17.70 -9.58 8.31
CA LEU A 125 18.22 -10.31 7.13
C LEU A 125 17.10 -10.82 6.23
N LEU A 126 16.01 -11.32 6.83
CA LEU A 126 14.83 -11.76 6.09
C LEU A 126 14.16 -10.57 5.39
N LYS A 127 14.04 -9.43 6.07
CA LYS A 127 13.49 -8.21 5.49
C LYS A 127 14.33 -7.74 4.30
N LEU A 128 15.65 -7.71 4.42
CA LEU A 128 16.57 -7.38 3.32
C LEU A 128 16.40 -8.30 2.12
N HIS A 129 16.21 -9.61 2.36
CA HIS A 129 15.99 -10.58 1.29
C HIS A 129 14.70 -10.26 0.47
N TYR A 130 13.62 -9.89 1.14
CA TYR A 130 12.38 -9.51 0.45
C TYR A 130 12.49 -8.12 -0.19
N MET A 131 13.10 -7.16 0.50
CA MET A 131 13.30 -5.80 0.04
C MET A 131 14.06 -5.74 -1.30
N LYS A 132 15.15 -6.47 -1.42
CA LYS A 132 15.96 -6.58 -2.67
C LYS A 132 15.16 -7.11 -3.88
N LYS A 133 14.02 -7.75 -3.65
CA LYS A 133 13.15 -8.28 -4.71
C LYS A 133 12.09 -7.29 -5.18
N ILE A 134 11.86 -6.18 -4.46
CA ILE A 134 10.83 -5.21 -4.81
C ILE A 134 11.03 -4.65 -6.21
N PRO A 135 12.21 -4.13 -6.60
CA PRO A 135 12.40 -3.57 -7.94
C PRO A 135 12.21 -4.59 -9.08
N LYS A 136 12.38 -5.88 -8.78
CA LYS A 136 12.15 -6.95 -9.78
C LYS A 136 10.67 -7.12 -10.16
N TYR A 137 9.77 -6.87 -9.21
CA TYR A 137 8.34 -7.14 -9.38
C TYR A 137 7.49 -5.87 -9.53
N ALA A 138 7.98 -4.74 -9.05
CA ALA A 138 7.35 -3.44 -9.26
C ALA A 138 7.56 -2.94 -10.69
N THR A 139 6.62 -2.11 -11.17
CA THR A 139 6.75 -1.32 -12.39
C THR A 139 7.03 0.15 -12.07
N GLN A 140 6.69 0.59 -10.85
CA GLN A 140 6.93 1.92 -10.33
C GLN A 140 7.32 1.84 -8.86
N LEU A 141 8.20 2.73 -8.42
CA LEU A 141 8.67 2.83 -7.05
C LEU A 141 8.39 4.24 -6.53
N PHE A 142 7.61 4.35 -5.46
CA PHE A 142 7.35 5.61 -4.77
C PHE A 142 7.87 5.58 -3.34
N ALA A 143 8.24 6.75 -2.84
CA ALA A 143 8.63 6.93 -1.45
C ALA A 143 8.07 8.22 -0.89
N CYS A 144 7.75 8.25 0.40
CA CYS A 144 7.27 9.47 1.06
C CYS A 144 8.38 10.52 1.29
N SER A 145 9.66 10.13 1.17
CA SER A 145 10.83 10.99 1.20
C SER A 145 12.02 10.34 0.50
N GLU A 146 13.05 11.11 0.20
CA GLU A 146 14.32 10.63 -0.35
C GLU A 146 14.95 9.55 0.54
N GLU A 147 14.96 9.75 1.87
CA GLU A 147 15.51 8.81 2.83
C GLU A 147 14.77 7.47 2.82
N ALA A 148 13.43 7.53 2.77
CA ALA A 148 12.59 6.33 2.71
C ALA A 148 12.82 5.53 1.42
N GLY A 149 13.00 6.23 0.30
CA GLY A 149 13.29 5.60 -0.99
C GLY A 149 14.69 4.97 -1.03
N LYS A 150 15.71 5.72 -0.65
CA LYS A 150 17.10 5.23 -0.58
C LYS A 150 17.21 4.02 0.35
N TRP A 151 16.51 4.04 1.48
CA TRP A 151 16.50 2.92 2.40
C TRP A 151 15.85 1.68 1.80
N MET A 152 14.68 1.80 1.17
CA MET A 152 13.90 0.64 0.70
C MET A 152 14.33 0.12 -0.66
N PHE A 153 14.71 1.02 -1.59
CA PHE A 153 14.99 0.66 -2.97
C PHE A 153 16.49 0.64 -3.32
N CYS A 154 17.34 1.05 -2.38
CA CYS A 154 18.79 1.09 -2.52
C CYS A 154 19.24 1.95 -3.74
N VAL A 155 19.62 1.30 -4.84
CA VAL A 155 20.12 1.94 -6.06
C VAL A 155 19.10 2.06 -7.19
N ALA A 156 17.86 1.63 -6.97
CA ALA A 156 16.82 1.77 -7.99
C ALA A 156 16.25 3.19 -8.00
N ASP A 157 15.93 3.68 -9.19
CA ASP A 157 15.26 4.98 -9.35
C ASP A 157 13.83 4.91 -8.79
N PHE A 158 13.43 5.96 -8.10
CA PHE A 158 12.11 6.09 -7.50
C PHE A 158 11.64 7.56 -7.53
N ASP A 159 10.33 7.74 -7.50
CA ASP A 159 9.72 9.06 -7.40
C ASP A 159 9.35 9.36 -5.94
N VAL A 160 9.55 10.63 -5.53
CA VAL A 160 9.12 11.09 -4.20
C VAL A 160 7.69 11.59 -4.28
N LEU A 161 6.79 10.92 -3.55
CA LEU A 161 5.40 11.33 -3.36
C LEU A 161 5.20 11.69 -1.89
N ASN A 162 5.29 12.97 -1.58
CA ASN A 162 5.17 13.48 -0.22
C ASN A 162 3.79 13.18 0.39
N ASN A 163 3.77 12.96 1.71
CA ASN A 163 2.50 12.76 2.40
C ASN A 163 1.62 14.01 2.31
N ALA A 164 0.46 13.86 1.70
CA ALA A 164 -0.50 14.95 1.57
C ALA A 164 -1.19 15.21 2.91
N ILE A 165 -1.24 16.48 3.32
CA ILE A 165 -2.05 16.96 4.43
C ILE A 165 -3.09 17.96 3.92
N ASP A 166 -4.27 17.96 4.53
CA ASP A 166 -5.26 19.02 4.26
C ASP A 166 -4.94 20.23 5.17
N ALA A 167 -4.11 21.13 4.68
CA ALA A 167 -3.63 22.28 5.45
C ALA A 167 -4.78 23.13 6.06
N LYS A 168 -5.96 23.14 5.42
CA LYS A 168 -7.13 23.85 5.96
C LYS A 168 -7.63 23.33 7.30
N ARG A 169 -7.36 22.05 7.62
CA ARG A 169 -7.70 21.41 8.90
C ARG A 169 -6.73 21.74 10.03
N TYR A 170 -5.59 22.33 9.71
CA TYR A 170 -4.50 22.64 10.65
C TYR A 170 -4.21 24.13 10.73
N ILE A 171 -5.11 24.98 10.23
CA ILE A 171 -5.01 26.44 10.41
C ILE A 171 -5.21 26.74 11.89
N TYR A 172 -4.28 27.50 12.46
CA TYR A 172 -4.40 28.01 13.83
C TYR A 172 -5.71 28.80 13.98
N SER A 173 -6.55 28.43 14.94
CA SER A 173 -7.70 29.22 15.36
C SER A 173 -7.40 29.83 16.72
N SER A 174 -7.52 31.15 16.82
CA SER A 174 -7.37 31.87 18.10
C SER A 174 -8.62 31.71 19.01
N GLU A 175 -9.62 30.95 18.57
CA GLU A 175 -10.90 30.77 19.26
C GLU A 175 -11.02 29.42 20.02
N VAL A 176 -9.88 28.81 20.44
CA VAL A 176 -9.88 27.61 21.28
C VAL A 176 -9.19 27.93 22.60
#